data_5d21782fe852071cbecc073478d30b42
#
_entry.id   5d21782fe852071cbecc073478d30b42
#
_cell.length_a   1.000
_cell.length_b   1.000
_cell.length_c   1.000
_cell.angle_alpha   90.00
_cell.angle_beta   90.00
_cell.angle_gamma   90.00
#
_symmetry.space_group_name_H-M   'P 1'
#
loop_
_entity.id
_entity.type
_entity.pdbx_description
1 polymer ?
#
loop_
_entity_poly.entity_id
_entity_poly.type
_entity_poly.pdbx_seq_one_letter_code
_entity_poly.pdbx_strand_id
1 'polypeptide(L)'
;MPPVTAIPQLKEYNIFEKLGSGTYGDVYKACRKSGPREVFAVKCVQKARMSKTEADAIIGEISILKKLKHDFIVEMKDFNWDSNFIYIVMEYCGGGDLSKYIKSHKKLPEKICRNFLQQLGSALRFLRSKDIAHMDLKPQNILISLNNPRINGPVLKLGDFGFAQHFTSDETKSAIRGSPLYMAPEMVLKRHYDAKVDLWSVGVILYECLFGKAPYKSDTLEELLIKVKSDHPIVIPKGVGISKSCRDLMSRCLERDPVKRIDYEDFFAHEFLDLEHLPSEESHAKAVQLIDEAVTLDNQGKLQEALVVYKSALEYLIPMIVRERNVTTKSALQKKADQYMNRAEVIKCELGLTSTSEGSTTSSSSKSERLYLRSNSKTDELLKLSRNTPSLYSALEIVQSAELYDQEGQADVAFEKYQTSLGLLLPLLGNEPKGDRKSLLSQEIKRWMTRAETLKDFKALEDKASLAEGEGVDKTCRIQ
;
A
#
# COMPACT_ATOMS: atom_id res chain seq x y z
N MET A 1 14.65 42.59 11.48
CA MET A 1 14.75 41.53 10.49
C MET A 1 14.90 40.22 11.26
N PRO A 2 14.07 39.20 11.04
CA PRO A 2 14.34 37.89 11.63
C PRO A 2 15.67 37.39 11.06
N PRO A 3 16.54 36.75 11.87
CA PRO A 3 17.81 36.23 11.37
C PRO A 3 17.55 35.26 10.24
N VAL A 4 18.21 35.51 9.10
CA VAL A 4 18.28 34.54 8.00
C VAL A 4 18.78 33.25 8.62
N THR A 5 17.90 32.26 8.72
CA THR A 5 18.26 30.94 9.24
C THR A 5 19.27 30.36 8.27
N ALA A 6 20.54 30.36 8.66
CA ALA A 6 21.60 29.76 7.87
C ALA A 6 21.20 28.34 7.51
N ILE A 7 21.26 28.00 6.20
CA ILE A 7 21.02 26.63 5.73
C ILE A 7 21.99 25.73 6.47
N PRO A 8 21.53 24.68 7.14
CA PRO A 8 22.39 23.76 7.87
C PRO A 8 23.49 23.22 6.95
N GLN A 9 24.73 23.22 7.40
CA GLN A 9 25.86 22.75 6.62
C GLN A 9 26.39 21.44 7.21
N LEU A 10 26.16 20.34 6.50
CA LEU A 10 26.69 19.05 6.89
C LEU A 10 27.96 18.74 6.09
N LYS A 11 29.01 18.31 6.79
CA LYS A 11 30.36 18.18 6.22
C LYS A 11 30.44 17.25 5.02
N GLU A 12 29.72 16.12 5.05
CA GLU A 12 29.75 15.07 4.03
C GLU A 12 28.58 15.13 3.03
N TYR A 13 27.58 16.01 3.25
CA TYR A 13 26.37 16.09 2.45
C TYR A 13 26.15 17.51 1.92
N ASN A 14 25.69 17.60 0.67
CA ASN A 14 25.10 18.81 0.12
C ASN A 14 23.60 18.84 0.44
N ILE A 15 23.17 19.85 1.16
CA ILE A 15 21.76 20.08 1.49
C ILE A 15 21.17 21.00 0.41
N PHE A 16 20.00 20.65 -0.14
CA PHE A 16 19.39 21.38 -1.25
C PHE A 16 18.13 22.12 -0.81
N GLU A 17 16.99 21.42 -0.89
CA GLU A 17 15.66 21.97 -0.69
C GLU A 17 15.05 21.48 0.62
N LYS A 18 14.21 22.31 1.22
CA LYS A 18 13.41 21.93 2.39
C LYS A 18 12.24 21.06 1.94
N LEU A 19 12.15 19.83 2.47
CA LEU A 19 11.07 18.89 2.21
C LEU A 19 9.86 19.14 3.12
N GLY A 20 10.10 19.60 4.35
CA GLY A 20 9.06 19.85 5.33
C GLY A 20 9.61 20.25 6.69
N SER A 21 8.69 20.49 7.64
CA SER A 21 9.00 20.73 9.05
C SER A 21 8.39 19.61 9.88
N GLY A 22 9.21 18.95 10.69
CA GLY A 22 8.79 17.95 11.68
C GLY A 22 8.66 18.55 13.06
N THR A 23 8.29 17.71 14.04
CA THR A 23 8.05 18.10 15.43
C THR A 23 9.26 18.81 16.09
N TYR A 24 10.47 18.38 15.76
CA TYR A 24 11.70 18.86 16.41
C TYR A 24 12.68 19.55 15.46
N GLY A 25 12.34 19.73 14.18
CA GLY A 25 13.24 20.36 13.22
C GLY A 25 12.77 20.25 11.77
N ASP A 26 13.55 20.85 10.91
CA ASP A 26 13.28 20.89 9.47
C ASP A 26 13.94 19.71 8.76
N VAL A 27 13.26 19.17 7.76
CA VAL A 27 13.75 18.07 6.93
C VAL A 27 14.14 18.61 5.55
N TYR A 28 15.34 18.27 5.13
CA TYR A 28 15.91 18.70 3.85
C TYR A 28 16.28 17.52 2.98
N LYS A 29 16.24 17.72 1.68
CA LYS A 29 16.80 16.80 0.70
C LYS A 29 18.31 17.03 0.59
N ALA A 30 19.07 15.97 0.56
CA ALA A 30 20.53 16.03 0.51
C ALA A 30 21.11 14.92 -0.37
N CYS A 31 22.37 15.10 -0.84
CA CYS A 31 23.15 14.00 -1.43
C CYS A 31 24.58 14.02 -0.85
N ARG A 32 25.26 12.88 -0.91
CA ARG A 32 26.68 12.82 -0.52
C ARG A 32 27.54 13.68 -1.45
N LYS A 33 28.58 14.33 -0.88
CA LYS A 33 29.56 15.13 -1.64
C LYS A 33 30.50 14.23 -2.47
N SER A 34 30.73 13.01 -2.01
CA SER A 34 31.61 12.04 -2.63
C SER A 34 30.92 10.66 -2.72
N GLY A 35 31.20 9.90 -3.80
CA GLY A 35 30.63 8.58 -4.02
C GLY A 35 29.37 8.58 -4.92
N PRO A 36 28.54 7.52 -4.89
CA PRO A 36 27.34 7.42 -5.68
C PRO A 36 26.38 8.57 -5.37
N ARG A 37 25.68 9.10 -6.41
CA ARG A 37 24.64 10.14 -6.26
C ARG A 37 23.37 9.57 -5.64
N GLU A 38 23.47 9.15 -4.40
CA GLU A 38 22.32 8.72 -3.62
C GLU A 38 21.67 9.92 -2.91
N VAL A 39 20.33 9.98 -2.95
CA VAL A 39 19.54 11.05 -2.33
C VAL A 39 19.08 10.61 -0.94
N PHE A 40 19.17 11.52 0.02
CA PHE A 40 18.81 11.31 1.41
C PHE A 40 17.84 12.40 1.89
N ALA A 41 17.10 12.10 2.96
CA ALA A 41 16.38 13.07 3.75
C ALA A 41 17.18 13.34 5.04
N VAL A 42 17.43 14.60 5.35
CA VAL A 42 18.20 15.01 6.55
C VAL A 42 17.30 15.84 7.45
N LYS A 43 16.96 15.31 8.62
CA LYS A 43 16.27 16.05 9.69
C LYS A 43 17.30 16.86 10.48
N CYS A 44 17.16 18.17 10.43
CA CYS A 44 18.08 19.13 11.07
C CYS A 44 17.41 19.71 12.30
N VAL A 45 17.92 19.38 13.46
CA VAL A 45 17.39 19.84 14.76
C VAL A 45 18.30 20.89 15.36
N GLN A 46 17.77 22.09 15.60
CA GLN A 46 18.55 23.20 16.13
C GLN A 46 18.71 23.10 17.64
N LYS A 47 19.95 22.94 18.13
CA LYS A 47 20.28 22.80 19.58
C LYS A 47 19.86 23.99 20.43
N ALA A 48 20.05 25.22 19.94
CA ALA A 48 19.76 26.45 20.67
C ALA A 48 18.28 26.65 21.03
N ARG A 49 17.37 25.94 20.34
CA ARG A 49 15.90 26.00 20.57
C ARG A 49 15.37 24.83 21.38
N MET A 50 16.24 23.94 21.83
CA MET A 50 15.87 22.66 22.40
C MET A 50 15.82 22.74 23.91
N SER A 51 14.68 22.40 24.50
CA SER A 51 14.56 22.13 25.93
C SER A 51 15.23 20.80 26.30
N LYS A 52 15.49 20.56 27.59
CA LYS A 52 16.05 19.28 28.03
C LYS A 52 15.16 18.09 27.68
N THR A 53 13.84 18.24 27.79
CA THR A 53 12.87 17.19 27.44
C THR A 53 12.86 16.87 25.95
N GLU A 54 13.05 17.87 25.09
CA GLU A 54 13.18 17.66 23.64
C GLU A 54 14.50 16.99 23.27
N ALA A 55 15.59 17.34 23.97
CA ALA A 55 16.89 16.66 23.81
C ALA A 55 16.78 15.17 24.13
N ASP A 56 16.15 14.83 25.27
CA ASP A 56 15.92 13.44 25.69
C ASP A 56 15.04 12.70 24.66
N ALA A 57 14.02 13.36 24.12
CA ALA A 57 13.15 12.78 23.09
C ALA A 57 13.92 12.48 21.80
N ILE A 58 14.80 13.37 21.34
CA ILE A 58 15.63 13.17 20.14
C ILE A 58 16.65 12.04 20.33
N ILE A 59 17.27 11.98 21.51
CA ILE A 59 18.19 10.88 21.85
C ILE A 59 17.42 9.54 21.83
N GLY A 60 16.21 9.54 22.38
CA GLY A 60 15.30 8.39 22.31
C GLY A 60 14.95 8.00 20.88
N GLU A 61 14.56 8.98 20.03
CA GLU A 61 14.28 8.77 18.61
C GLU A 61 15.47 8.13 17.88
N ILE A 62 16.66 8.68 18.04
CA ILE A 62 17.89 8.13 17.44
C ILE A 62 18.17 6.72 17.94
N SER A 63 18.00 6.46 19.24
CA SER A 63 18.23 5.14 19.84
C SER A 63 17.29 4.10 19.28
N ILE A 64 16.02 4.46 19.06
CA ILE A 64 15.01 3.61 18.45
C ILE A 64 15.37 3.38 16.98
N LEU A 65 15.54 4.44 16.19
CA LEU A 65 15.83 4.36 14.75
C LEU A 65 17.05 3.50 14.43
N LYS A 66 18.11 3.55 15.25
CA LYS A 66 19.31 2.69 15.08
C LYS A 66 19.01 1.19 15.08
N LYS A 67 17.96 0.77 15.80
CA LYS A 67 17.58 -0.62 15.97
C LYS A 67 16.56 -1.08 14.92
N LEU A 68 15.98 -0.13 14.15
CA LEU A 68 14.92 -0.42 13.19
C LEU A 68 15.51 -0.60 11.80
N LYS A 69 15.45 -1.83 11.30
CA LYS A 69 15.74 -2.15 9.90
C LYS A 69 14.61 -3.03 9.37
N HIS A 70 13.75 -2.44 8.54
CA HIS A 70 12.56 -3.11 8.02
C HIS A 70 12.11 -2.45 6.72
N ASP A 71 11.59 -3.23 5.76
CA ASP A 71 11.23 -2.75 4.42
C ASP A 71 10.19 -1.63 4.42
N PHE A 72 9.32 -1.58 5.42
CA PHE A 72 8.23 -0.60 5.54
C PHE A 72 8.44 0.42 6.66
N ILE A 73 9.67 0.59 7.12
CA ILE A 73 10.05 1.64 8.08
C ILE A 73 11.18 2.47 7.45
N VAL A 74 11.13 3.78 7.63
CA VAL A 74 12.19 4.69 7.16
C VAL A 74 13.51 4.32 7.82
N GLU A 75 14.50 3.95 7.00
CA GLU A 75 15.81 3.56 7.49
C GLU A 75 16.65 4.79 7.84
N MET A 76 17.20 4.84 9.04
CA MET A 76 18.24 5.79 9.39
C MET A 76 19.58 5.29 8.81
N LYS A 77 20.20 6.12 7.99
CA LYS A 77 21.48 5.81 7.32
C LYS A 77 22.69 6.27 8.11
N ASP A 78 22.54 7.45 8.76
CA ASP A 78 23.63 8.06 9.52
C ASP A 78 23.06 9.07 10.52
N PHE A 79 23.86 9.48 11.49
CA PHE A 79 23.56 10.66 12.29
C PHE A 79 24.85 11.42 12.62
N ASN A 80 24.75 12.74 12.72
CA ASN A 80 25.88 13.60 12.94
C ASN A 80 25.46 14.83 13.77
N TRP A 81 26.40 15.56 14.31
CA TRP A 81 26.13 16.81 15.02
C TRP A 81 27.29 17.81 14.90
N ASP A 82 26.99 19.09 15.03
CA ASP A 82 27.94 20.17 15.20
C ASP A 82 27.59 21.01 16.41
N SER A 83 28.17 22.23 16.53
CA SER A 83 27.87 23.16 17.62
C SER A 83 26.40 23.60 17.65
N ASN A 84 25.71 23.65 16.51
CA ASN A 84 24.41 24.29 16.34
C ASN A 84 23.27 23.27 16.08
N PHE A 85 23.55 22.13 15.43
CA PHE A 85 22.55 21.21 14.98
C PHE A 85 22.87 19.75 15.34
N ILE A 86 21.79 18.94 15.38
CA ILE A 86 21.84 17.49 15.28
C ILE A 86 21.25 17.14 13.91
N TYR A 87 21.88 16.25 13.19
CA TYR A 87 21.49 15.78 11.85
C TYR A 87 21.16 14.29 11.89
N ILE A 88 19.95 13.94 11.49
CA ILE A 88 19.54 12.54 11.32
C ILE A 88 19.38 12.31 9.83
N VAL A 89 20.26 11.49 9.24
CA VAL A 89 20.27 11.16 7.81
C VAL A 89 19.44 9.89 7.59
N MET A 90 18.44 9.99 6.75
CA MET A 90 17.45 8.92 6.50
C MET A 90 17.35 8.64 5.00
N GLU A 91 16.78 7.49 4.66
CA GLU A 91 16.40 7.21 3.28
C GLU A 91 15.40 8.26 2.76
N TYR A 92 15.50 8.58 1.47
CA TYR A 92 14.62 9.54 0.83
C TYR A 92 13.41 8.85 0.18
N CYS A 93 12.21 9.28 0.55
CA CYS A 93 10.95 8.80 -0.01
C CYS A 93 10.37 9.86 -0.97
N GLY A 94 10.55 9.64 -2.27
CA GLY A 94 10.22 10.64 -3.30
C GLY A 94 8.74 10.76 -3.66
N GLY A 95 7.86 9.87 -3.17
CA GLY A 95 6.43 9.88 -3.44
C GLY A 95 5.60 10.75 -2.47
N GLY A 96 6.26 11.52 -1.60
CA GLY A 96 5.58 12.33 -0.59
C GLY A 96 5.02 11.51 0.56
N ASP A 97 3.93 11.98 1.17
CA ASP A 97 3.24 11.33 2.29
C ASP A 97 1.85 10.80 1.88
N LEU A 98 1.32 9.86 2.66
CA LEU A 98 0.01 9.25 2.41
C LEU A 98 -1.14 10.27 2.47
N SER A 99 -1.02 11.37 3.24
CA SER A 99 -2.06 12.42 3.28
C SER A 99 -2.18 13.13 1.93
N LYS A 100 -1.04 13.49 1.30
CA LYS A 100 -1.02 14.07 -0.05
C LYS A 100 -1.54 13.06 -1.08
N TYR A 101 -1.17 11.79 -0.93
CA TYR A 101 -1.64 10.73 -1.80
C TYR A 101 -3.16 10.54 -1.72
N ILE A 102 -3.75 10.50 -0.51
CA ILE A 102 -5.21 10.43 -0.33
C ILE A 102 -5.90 11.66 -0.94
N LYS A 103 -5.37 12.87 -0.68
CA LYS A 103 -5.94 14.12 -1.22
C LYS A 103 -5.96 14.15 -2.74
N SER A 104 -4.87 13.72 -3.39
CA SER A 104 -4.80 13.68 -4.86
C SER A 104 -5.78 12.68 -5.48
N HIS A 105 -6.04 11.55 -4.82
CA HIS A 105 -6.95 10.51 -5.30
C HIS A 105 -8.39 10.63 -4.73
N LYS A 106 -8.64 11.60 -3.84
CA LYS A 106 -9.91 11.83 -3.10
C LYS A 106 -10.31 10.66 -2.19
N LYS A 107 -10.24 9.43 -2.68
CA LYS A 107 -10.46 8.17 -1.95
C LYS A 107 -9.71 7.04 -2.68
N LEU A 108 -9.32 6.02 -1.95
CA LEU A 108 -8.56 4.90 -2.50
C LEU A 108 -9.44 3.65 -2.65
N PRO A 109 -9.25 2.86 -3.72
CA PRO A 109 -9.87 1.55 -3.84
C PRO A 109 -9.47 0.63 -2.67
N GLU A 110 -10.38 -0.24 -2.24
CA GLU A 110 -10.14 -1.19 -1.14
C GLU A 110 -8.86 -2.03 -1.34
N LYS A 111 -8.60 -2.45 -2.58
CA LYS A 111 -7.40 -3.21 -2.93
C LYS A 111 -6.11 -2.45 -2.59
N ILE A 112 -6.06 -1.15 -2.88
CA ILE A 112 -4.92 -0.29 -2.53
C ILE A 112 -4.84 -0.11 -1.01
N CYS A 113 -5.98 0.12 -0.35
CA CYS A 113 -6.04 0.21 1.11
C CYS A 113 -5.55 -1.06 1.78
N ARG A 114 -5.95 -2.25 1.29
CA ARG A 114 -5.47 -3.54 1.79
C ARG A 114 -3.96 -3.67 1.65
N ASN A 115 -3.42 -3.35 0.46
CA ASN A 115 -1.98 -3.42 0.22
C ASN A 115 -1.21 -2.46 1.15
N PHE A 116 -1.69 -1.24 1.35
CA PHE A 116 -1.09 -0.29 2.29
C PHE A 116 -1.18 -0.79 3.74
N LEU A 117 -2.31 -1.34 4.12
CA LEU A 117 -2.52 -1.84 5.46
C LEU A 117 -1.67 -3.09 5.76
N GLN A 118 -1.45 -3.96 4.79
CA GLN A 118 -0.51 -5.08 4.88
C GLN A 118 0.92 -4.59 5.17
N GLN A 119 1.38 -3.56 4.46
CA GLN A 119 2.71 -2.98 4.66
C GLN A 119 2.83 -2.34 6.05
N LEU A 120 1.82 -1.56 6.45
CA LEU A 120 1.75 -0.95 7.77
C LEU A 120 1.66 -2.00 8.89
N GLY A 121 0.83 -3.02 8.71
CA GLY A 121 0.70 -4.14 9.64
C GLY A 121 2.01 -4.91 9.83
N SER A 122 2.76 -5.14 8.75
CA SER A 122 4.11 -5.74 8.82
C SER A 122 5.08 -4.87 9.62
N ALA A 123 5.07 -3.54 9.39
CA ALA A 123 5.89 -2.60 10.18
C ALA A 123 5.51 -2.63 11.66
N LEU A 124 4.21 -2.61 11.97
CA LEU A 124 3.73 -2.66 13.36
C LEU A 124 4.06 -4.00 14.04
N ARG A 125 3.96 -5.12 13.34
CA ARG A 125 4.37 -6.43 13.85
C ARG A 125 5.85 -6.42 14.23
N PHE A 126 6.70 -5.85 13.39
CA PHE A 126 8.12 -5.68 13.67
C PHE A 126 8.36 -4.76 14.88
N LEU A 127 7.67 -3.63 14.99
CA LEU A 127 7.78 -2.74 16.16
C LEU A 127 7.35 -3.45 17.46
N ARG A 128 6.23 -4.17 17.42
CA ARG A 128 5.74 -4.93 18.60
C ARG A 128 6.69 -6.04 19.03
N SER A 129 7.38 -6.70 18.09
CA SER A 129 8.44 -7.68 18.44
C SER A 129 9.63 -7.08 19.20
N LYS A 130 9.72 -5.74 19.26
CA LYS A 130 10.73 -4.96 20.00
C LYS A 130 10.12 -4.13 21.13
N ASP A 131 8.86 -4.41 21.48
CA ASP A 131 8.10 -3.67 22.50
C ASP A 131 8.02 -2.16 22.23
N ILE A 132 7.97 -1.76 20.95
CA ILE A 132 7.86 -0.36 20.55
C ILE A 132 6.43 -0.07 20.08
N ALA A 133 5.85 1.04 20.57
CA ALA A 133 4.66 1.67 20.02
C ALA A 133 5.04 3.02 19.38
N HIS A 134 4.40 3.34 18.24
CA HIS A 134 4.73 4.54 17.45
C HIS A 134 4.14 5.82 18.03
N MET A 135 2.92 5.75 18.55
CA MET A 135 2.19 6.81 19.28
C MET A 135 1.76 8.04 18.48
N ASP A 136 2.19 8.19 17.22
CA ASP A 136 1.77 9.28 16.33
C ASP A 136 1.53 8.76 14.89
N LEU A 137 0.78 7.66 14.77
CA LEU A 137 0.38 7.14 13.47
C LEU A 137 -0.62 8.08 12.82
N LYS A 138 -0.25 8.60 11.65
CA LYS A 138 -1.09 9.47 10.81
C LYS A 138 -0.60 9.42 9.36
N PRO A 139 -1.42 9.77 8.37
CA PRO A 139 -1.01 9.75 6.97
C PRO A 139 0.23 10.59 6.65
N GLN A 140 0.48 11.69 7.39
CA GLN A 140 1.65 12.53 7.20
C GLN A 140 2.97 11.85 7.61
N ASN A 141 2.91 10.90 8.54
CA ASN A 141 4.07 10.12 9.01
C ASN A 141 4.29 8.83 8.22
N ILE A 142 3.42 8.54 7.25
CA ILE A 142 3.54 7.40 6.34
C ILE A 142 4.00 7.93 4.99
N LEU A 143 5.29 7.77 4.70
CA LEU A 143 5.90 8.22 3.46
C LEU A 143 5.72 7.19 2.34
N ILE A 144 5.83 7.62 1.09
CA ILE A 144 5.70 6.78 -0.09
C ILE A 144 7.02 6.76 -0.84
N SER A 145 7.58 5.56 -1.01
CA SER A 145 8.72 5.31 -1.86
C SER A 145 8.24 4.75 -3.20
N LEU A 146 8.62 5.41 -4.31
CA LEU A 146 8.26 4.99 -5.66
C LEU A 146 9.37 4.14 -6.32
N ASN A 147 10.56 4.13 -5.74
CA ASN A 147 11.76 3.54 -6.33
C ASN A 147 12.24 2.27 -5.61
N ASN A 148 11.33 1.46 -5.10
CA ASN A 148 11.75 0.18 -4.54
C ASN A 148 12.10 -0.79 -5.69
N PRO A 149 13.32 -1.34 -5.74
CA PRO A 149 13.73 -2.26 -6.81
C PRO A 149 13.04 -3.63 -6.74
N ARG A 150 12.47 -3.98 -5.57
CA ARG A 150 11.90 -5.31 -5.30
C ARG A 150 10.38 -5.35 -5.36
N ILE A 151 9.69 -4.22 -5.19
CA ILE A 151 8.24 -4.16 -5.06
C ILE A 151 7.66 -3.33 -6.20
N ASN A 152 6.71 -3.89 -6.92
CA ASN A 152 5.95 -3.17 -7.94
C ASN A 152 4.88 -2.29 -7.27
N GLY A 153 4.84 -1.00 -7.60
CA GLY A 153 3.92 -0.03 -7.05
C GLY A 153 4.45 0.77 -5.84
N PRO A 154 3.61 1.62 -5.23
CA PRO A 154 3.99 2.47 -4.12
C PRO A 154 4.28 1.64 -2.86
N VAL A 155 5.42 1.90 -2.23
CA VAL A 155 5.83 1.27 -0.97
C VAL A 155 5.69 2.27 0.15
N LEU A 156 4.95 1.91 1.20
CA LEU A 156 4.83 2.71 2.40
C LEU A 156 6.10 2.59 3.26
N LYS A 157 6.48 3.70 3.84
CA LYS A 157 7.59 3.83 4.78
C LYS A 157 7.12 4.59 6.01
N LEU A 158 6.98 3.89 7.13
CA LEU A 158 6.63 4.51 8.41
C LEU A 158 7.79 5.34 8.93
N GLY A 159 7.57 6.62 9.17
CA GLY A 159 8.56 7.60 9.61
C GLY A 159 8.12 8.38 10.84
N ASP A 160 8.96 9.30 11.29
CA ASP A 160 8.77 10.18 12.46
C ASP A 160 8.52 9.44 13.78
N PHE A 161 9.58 8.91 14.35
CA PHE A 161 9.58 8.19 15.63
C PHE A 161 9.74 9.10 16.86
N GLY A 162 9.54 10.41 16.71
CA GLY A 162 9.72 11.39 17.77
C GLY A 162 8.82 11.20 18.99
N PHE A 163 7.72 10.46 18.86
CA PHE A 163 6.81 10.08 19.94
C PHE A 163 6.89 8.60 20.31
N ALA A 164 7.67 7.82 19.56
CA ALA A 164 7.76 6.37 19.79
C ALA A 164 8.36 6.04 21.16
N GLN A 165 7.84 5.00 21.77
CA GLN A 165 8.23 4.58 23.13
C GLN A 165 8.24 3.07 23.25
N HIS A 166 9.06 2.59 24.19
CA HIS A 166 8.96 1.22 24.64
C HIS A 166 7.73 1.03 25.54
N PHE A 167 6.94 0.03 25.22
CA PHE A 167 5.80 -0.45 25.99
C PHE A 167 5.93 -1.96 26.20
N THR A 168 6.16 -2.36 27.42
CA THR A 168 5.97 -3.76 27.84
C THR A 168 4.46 -4.09 27.87
N SER A 169 4.11 -5.36 27.85
CA SER A 169 2.72 -5.83 27.74
C SER A 169 1.74 -5.24 28.77
N ASP A 170 2.25 -4.88 29.96
CA ASP A 170 1.42 -4.43 31.09
C ASP A 170 1.60 -2.94 31.42
N GLU A 171 2.34 -2.20 30.59
CA GLU A 171 2.64 -0.80 30.86
C GLU A 171 1.55 0.11 30.32
N THR A 172 1.04 1.03 31.18
CA THR A 172 0.07 2.07 30.81
C THR A 172 0.62 3.46 31.07
N LYS A 173 0.24 4.45 30.26
CA LYS A 173 0.67 5.85 30.35
C LYS A 173 -0.55 6.79 30.29
N SER A 174 -0.32 8.07 30.66
CA SER A 174 -1.40 9.07 30.73
C SER A 174 -1.06 10.42 30.05
N ALA A 175 0.14 10.56 29.48
CA ALA A 175 0.55 11.81 28.81
C ALA A 175 -0.07 11.94 27.42
N ILE A 176 -0.68 13.09 27.09
CA ILE A 176 -1.18 13.36 25.72
C ILE A 176 0.00 13.59 24.80
N ARG A 177 0.09 12.79 23.73
CA ARG A 177 1.11 12.88 22.67
C ARG A 177 0.50 12.48 21.33
N GLY A 178 0.95 13.14 20.25
CA GLY A 178 0.54 12.81 18.88
C GLY A 178 -0.50 13.77 18.29
N SER A 179 -1.08 13.42 17.18
CA SER A 179 -1.99 14.25 16.38
C SER A 179 -3.46 14.01 16.75
N PRO A 180 -4.20 15.00 17.26
CA PRO A 180 -5.49 14.81 17.90
C PRO A 180 -6.55 14.02 17.09
N LEU A 181 -6.61 14.21 15.75
CA LEU A 181 -7.59 13.54 14.90
C LEU A 181 -7.39 12.02 14.80
N TYR A 182 -6.19 11.54 15.08
CA TYR A 182 -5.81 10.11 15.00
C TYR A 182 -5.65 9.47 16.38
N MET A 183 -5.73 10.28 17.45
CA MET A 183 -5.61 9.77 18.82
C MET A 183 -6.81 8.94 19.23
N ALA A 184 -6.55 7.88 19.95
CA ALA A 184 -7.57 7.05 20.57
C ALA A 184 -8.34 7.84 21.65
N PRO A 185 -9.63 7.53 21.88
CA PRO A 185 -10.48 8.23 22.85
C PRO A 185 -9.87 8.30 24.25
N GLU A 186 -9.27 7.22 24.72
CA GLU A 186 -8.61 7.15 26.03
C GLU A 186 -7.42 8.13 26.16
N MET A 187 -6.67 8.36 25.07
CA MET A 187 -5.59 9.36 25.06
C MET A 187 -6.16 10.79 25.15
N VAL A 188 -7.17 11.08 24.32
CA VAL A 188 -7.81 12.41 24.27
C VAL A 188 -8.49 12.75 25.61
N LEU A 189 -9.05 11.76 26.28
CA LEU A 189 -9.71 11.89 27.57
C LEU A 189 -8.74 11.82 28.77
N LYS A 190 -7.42 11.78 28.53
CA LYS A 190 -6.36 11.71 29.55
C LYS A 190 -6.50 10.48 30.47
N ARG A 191 -6.96 9.36 29.94
CA ARG A 191 -7.05 8.08 30.66
C ARG A 191 -5.74 7.32 30.53
N HIS A 192 -5.60 6.26 31.32
CA HIS A 192 -4.52 5.31 31.09
C HIS A 192 -4.70 4.62 29.74
N TYR A 193 -3.63 4.43 28.99
CA TYR A 193 -3.63 3.80 27.68
C TYR A 193 -2.40 2.89 27.52
N ASP A 194 -2.53 1.92 26.67
CA ASP A 194 -1.48 0.99 26.26
C ASP A 194 -1.11 1.17 24.78
N ALA A 195 -0.31 0.28 24.22
CA ALA A 195 0.12 0.32 22.84
C ALA A 195 -1.03 0.18 21.82
N LYS A 196 -2.24 -0.34 22.21
CA LYS A 196 -3.39 -0.50 21.30
C LYS A 196 -3.94 0.82 20.76
N VAL A 197 -3.47 1.96 21.27
CA VAL A 197 -3.77 3.26 20.67
C VAL A 197 -3.28 3.38 19.21
N ASP A 198 -2.20 2.69 18.85
CA ASP A 198 -1.75 2.62 17.46
C ASP A 198 -2.77 1.89 16.56
N LEU A 199 -3.46 0.86 17.07
CA LEU A 199 -4.51 0.15 16.32
C LEU A 199 -5.74 1.02 16.05
N TRP A 200 -6.11 1.89 16.99
CA TRP A 200 -7.11 2.92 16.74
C TRP A 200 -6.69 3.84 15.59
N SER A 201 -5.46 4.35 15.65
CA SER A 201 -4.91 5.23 14.60
C SER A 201 -4.90 4.55 13.23
N VAL A 202 -4.58 3.24 13.17
CA VAL A 202 -4.68 2.42 11.94
C VAL A 202 -6.12 2.40 11.42
N GLY A 203 -7.10 2.21 12.29
CA GLY A 203 -8.52 2.26 11.93
C GLY A 203 -8.94 3.61 11.34
N VAL A 204 -8.46 4.72 11.91
CA VAL A 204 -8.71 6.08 11.39
C VAL A 204 -8.05 6.27 10.02
N ILE A 205 -6.82 5.81 9.84
CA ILE A 205 -6.08 5.87 8.57
C ILE A 205 -6.82 5.06 7.49
N LEU A 206 -7.26 3.83 7.80
CA LEU A 206 -8.02 2.99 6.88
C LEU A 206 -9.33 3.67 6.46
N TYR A 207 -10.05 4.24 7.44
CA TYR A 207 -11.27 5.01 7.17
C TYR A 207 -10.98 6.19 6.22
N GLU A 208 -9.94 6.97 6.49
CA GLU A 208 -9.55 8.11 5.65
C GLU A 208 -9.15 7.68 4.24
N CYS A 209 -8.40 6.60 4.09
CA CYS A 209 -8.06 6.03 2.79
C CYS A 209 -9.30 5.68 1.96
N LEU A 210 -10.27 5.00 2.56
CA LEU A 210 -11.48 4.53 1.88
C LEU A 210 -12.50 5.64 1.59
N PHE A 211 -12.62 6.65 2.47
CA PHE A 211 -13.68 7.65 2.40
C PHE A 211 -13.16 9.07 2.11
N GLY A 212 -11.84 9.29 2.04
CA GLY A 212 -11.20 10.58 1.75
C GLY A 212 -11.25 11.60 2.89
N LYS A 213 -11.71 11.19 4.07
CA LYS A 213 -11.82 12.04 5.27
C LYS A 213 -11.75 11.20 6.55
N ALA A 214 -11.16 11.75 7.61
CA ALA A 214 -11.16 11.11 8.91
C ALA A 214 -12.60 10.98 9.48
N PRO A 215 -12.87 9.97 10.34
CA PRO A 215 -14.20 9.74 10.92
C PRO A 215 -14.66 10.92 11.78
N TYR A 216 -13.78 11.56 12.53
CA TYR A 216 -14.04 12.80 13.27
C TYR A 216 -13.47 13.99 12.49
N LYS A 217 -14.28 14.60 11.62
CA LYS A 217 -13.93 15.90 11.05
C LYS A 217 -14.17 16.98 12.10
N SER A 218 -13.13 17.69 12.49
CA SER A 218 -13.19 18.77 13.49
C SER A 218 -12.16 19.85 13.13
N ASP A 219 -12.60 21.10 13.17
CA ASP A 219 -11.76 22.24 12.85
C ASP A 219 -11.04 22.75 14.10
N THR A 220 -11.57 22.43 15.30
CA THR A 220 -10.97 22.79 16.59
C THR A 220 -10.79 21.58 17.51
N LEU A 221 -9.89 21.72 18.50
CA LEU A 221 -9.69 20.69 19.51
C LEU A 221 -10.93 20.55 20.41
N GLU A 222 -11.64 21.65 20.70
CA GLU A 222 -12.87 21.64 21.49
C GLU A 222 -13.96 20.81 20.82
N GLU A 223 -14.20 21.00 19.51
CA GLU A 223 -15.16 20.18 18.76
C GLU A 223 -14.79 18.70 18.75
N LEU A 224 -13.48 18.39 18.60
CA LEU A 224 -13.00 17.02 18.68
C LEU A 224 -13.30 16.42 20.05
N LEU A 225 -12.99 17.15 21.12
CA LEU A 225 -13.27 16.72 22.50
C LEU A 225 -14.76 16.45 22.73
N ILE A 226 -15.66 17.31 22.21
CA ILE A 226 -17.10 17.11 22.30
C ILE A 226 -17.50 15.81 21.59
N LYS A 227 -17.02 15.59 20.36
CA LYS A 227 -17.31 14.37 19.58
C LYS A 227 -16.76 13.11 20.24
N VAL A 228 -15.56 13.18 20.80
CA VAL A 228 -14.98 12.06 21.54
C VAL A 228 -15.73 11.79 22.84
N LYS A 229 -16.18 12.82 23.55
CA LYS A 229 -16.99 12.68 24.80
C LYS A 229 -18.41 12.19 24.56
N SER A 230 -18.97 12.43 23.37
CA SER A 230 -20.38 12.06 23.07
C SER A 230 -20.66 10.57 23.07
N ASP A 231 -19.64 9.75 23.17
CA ASP A 231 -19.70 8.28 23.25
C ASP A 231 -20.44 7.57 22.11
N HIS A 232 -20.67 8.28 21.00
CA HIS A 232 -21.29 7.69 19.82
C HIS A 232 -20.24 6.87 19.04
N PRO A 233 -20.60 5.67 18.58
CA PRO A 233 -19.72 4.85 17.77
C PRO A 233 -19.46 5.54 16.43
N ILE A 234 -18.28 5.28 15.85
CA ILE A 234 -17.97 5.74 14.50
C ILE A 234 -18.84 5.00 13.50
N VAL A 235 -19.60 5.76 12.71
CA VAL A 235 -20.47 5.20 11.68
C VAL A 235 -19.68 4.92 10.42
N ILE A 236 -19.59 3.64 10.04
CA ILE A 236 -19.04 3.22 8.75
C ILE A 236 -20.16 3.33 7.71
N PRO A 237 -20.00 4.14 6.63
CA PRO A 237 -21.05 4.37 5.65
C PRO A 237 -21.60 3.06 5.07
N LYS A 238 -22.93 2.94 5.00
CA LYS A 238 -23.64 1.85 4.35
C LYS A 238 -23.70 2.12 2.83
N GLY A 239 -23.68 1.06 2.01
CA GLY A 239 -23.79 1.21 0.55
C GLY A 239 -22.47 1.52 -0.17
N VAL A 240 -21.35 1.65 0.54
CA VAL A 240 -20.03 1.68 -0.07
C VAL A 240 -19.58 0.23 -0.30
N GLY A 241 -19.12 -0.08 -1.51
CA GLY A 241 -18.70 -1.43 -1.91
C GLY A 241 -17.38 -1.87 -1.29
N ILE A 242 -17.32 -1.94 0.05
CA ILE A 242 -16.20 -2.53 0.80
C ILE A 242 -16.57 -3.94 1.26
N SER A 243 -15.55 -4.82 1.31
CA SER A 243 -15.72 -6.22 1.74
C SER A 243 -16.16 -6.33 3.20
N LYS A 244 -16.70 -7.50 3.56
CA LYS A 244 -17.07 -7.79 4.94
C LYS A 244 -15.86 -7.77 5.86
N SER A 245 -14.73 -8.36 5.45
CA SER A 245 -13.49 -8.39 6.22
C SER A 245 -12.88 -6.99 6.40
N CYS A 246 -12.93 -6.12 5.38
CA CYS A 246 -12.50 -4.74 5.53
C CYS A 246 -13.33 -3.99 6.57
N ARG A 247 -14.65 -4.16 6.53
CA ARG A 247 -15.58 -3.55 7.48
C ARG A 247 -15.38 -4.08 8.90
N ASP A 248 -15.15 -5.38 9.04
CA ASP A 248 -14.91 -6.02 10.33
C ASP A 248 -13.64 -5.48 10.97
N LEU A 249 -12.51 -5.53 10.27
CA LEU A 249 -11.23 -5.01 10.77
C LEU A 249 -11.35 -3.54 11.20
N MET A 250 -11.95 -2.71 10.33
CA MET A 250 -12.13 -1.28 10.61
C MET A 250 -12.99 -1.07 11.86
N SER A 251 -14.09 -1.83 12.03
CA SER A 251 -14.95 -1.74 13.21
C SER A 251 -14.21 -2.12 14.49
N ARG A 252 -13.45 -3.21 14.44
CA ARG A 252 -12.68 -3.71 15.60
C ARG A 252 -11.51 -2.79 15.97
N CYS A 253 -10.89 -2.13 14.99
CA CYS A 253 -9.86 -1.10 15.26
C CYS A 253 -10.47 0.17 15.84
N LEU A 254 -11.67 0.59 15.37
CA LEU A 254 -12.35 1.79 15.81
C LEU A 254 -13.30 1.55 17.01
N GLU A 255 -13.11 0.43 17.73
CA GLU A 255 -13.80 0.20 18.99
C GLU A 255 -13.29 1.17 20.05
N ARG A 256 -14.23 1.87 20.69
CA ARG A 256 -13.92 2.95 21.63
C ARG A 256 -13.43 2.46 22.97
N ASP A 257 -13.97 1.33 23.43
CA ASP A 257 -13.52 0.66 24.62
C ASP A 257 -12.18 -0.05 24.35
N PRO A 258 -11.04 0.39 24.95
CA PRO A 258 -9.74 -0.23 24.68
C PRO A 258 -9.67 -1.70 25.09
N VAL A 259 -10.53 -2.15 26.01
CA VAL A 259 -10.60 -3.56 26.41
C VAL A 259 -11.23 -4.42 25.32
N LYS A 260 -12.27 -3.89 24.63
CA LYS A 260 -12.97 -4.58 23.54
C LYS A 260 -12.30 -4.39 22.19
N ARG A 261 -11.44 -3.35 22.06
CA ARG A 261 -10.69 -3.10 20.83
C ARG A 261 -9.82 -4.30 20.51
N ILE A 262 -9.73 -4.62 19.21
CA ILE A 262 -8.84 -5.67 18.70
C ILE A 262 -7.45 -5.56 19.33
N ASP A 263 -6.88 -6.67 19.75
CA ASP A 263 -5.49 -6.71 20.18
C ASP A 263 -4.53 -6.94 19.02
N TYR A 264 -3.24 -6.92 19.29
CA TYR A 264 -2.23 -7.05 18.24
C TYR A 264 -2.18 -8.46 17.64
N GLU A 265 -2.45 -9.50 18.39
CA GLU A 265 -2.44 -10.88 17.93
C GLU A 265 -3.56 -11.11 16.92
N ASP A 266 -4.79 -10.78 17.30
CA ASP A 266 -5.96 -10.82 16.43
C ASP A 266 -5.82 -9.89 15.20
N PHE A 267 -5.24 -8.69 15.39
CA PHE A 267 -5.00 -7.76 14.30
C PHE A 267 -4.06 -8.34 13.25
N PHE A 268 -2.94 -8.94 13.67
CA PHE A 268 -1.98 -9.53 12.74
C PHE A 268 -2.48 -10.82 12.09
N ALA A 269 -3.39 -11.55 12.75
CA ALA A 269 -4.03 -12.75 12.21
C ALA A 269 -5.29 -12.45 11.35
N HIS A 270 -5.71 -11.18 11.26
CA HIS A 270 -6.97 -10.84 10.61
C HIS A 270 -6.94 -11.09 9.09
N GLU A 271 -7.99 -11.75 8.55
CA GLU A 271 -8.09 -12.15 7.13
C GLU A 271 -7.95 -10.99 6.13
N PHE A 272 -8.36 -9.78 6.50
CA PHE A 272 -8.19 -8.61 5.63
C PHE A 272 -6.73 -8.21 5.47
N LEU A 273 -5.91 -8.38 6.50
CA LEU A 273 -4.47 -8.10 6.44
C LEU A 273 -3.70 -9.19 5.73
N ASP A 274 -3.98 -10.46 6.07
CA ASP A 274 -3.32 -11.62 5.46
C ASP A 274 -1.78 -11.43 5.42
N LEU A 275 -1.21 -11.18 6.58
CA LEU A 275 0.23 -10.92 6.71
C LEU A 275 1.08 -12.16 6.52
N GLU A 276 0.50 -13.33 6.65
CA GLU A 276 1.18 -14.61 6.46
C GLU A 276 1.67 -14.77 5.01
N HIS A 277 0.80 -14.41 4.05
CA HIS A 277 1.11 -14.53 2.63
C HIS A 277 1.80 -13.29 2.04
N LEU A 278 2.20 -12.32 2.89
CA LEU A 278 2.96 -11.16 2.44
C LEU A 278 4.34 -11.60 1.91
N PRO A 279 4.73 -11.21 0.68
CA PRO A 279 6.02 -11.59 0.13
C PRO A 279 7.20 -11.21 1.02
N SER A 280 7.93 -12.21 1.46
CA SER A 280 9.15 -12.12 2.28
C SER A 280 10.08 -13.31 1.97
N GLU A 281 11.29 -13.31 2.48
CA GLU A 281 12.18 -14.48 2.38
C GLU A 281 11.60 -15.69 3.13
N GLU A 282 10.93 -15.44 4.25
CA GLU A 282 10.28 -16.48 5.05
C GLU A 282 9.08 -17.11 4.32
N SER A 283 8.19 -16.27 3.73
CA SER A 283 7.06 -16.76 2.94
C SER A 283 7.51 -17.50 1.68
N HIS A 284 8.64 -17.10 1.07
CA HIS A 284 9.25 -17.85 -0.04
C HIS A 284 9.74 -19.22 0.41
N ALA A 285 10.49 -19.29 1.51
CA ALA A 285 10.96 -20.56 2.05
C ALA A 285 9.80 -21.50 2.40
N LYS A 286 8.71 -20.93 2.96
CA LYS A 286 7.48 -21.68 3.30
C LYS A 286 6.78 -22.19 2.03
N ALA A 287 6.69 -21.38 0.98
CA ALA A 287 6.13 -21.81 -0.30
C ALA A 287 6.92 -23.01 -0.88
N VAL A 288 8.25 -22.93 -0.89
CA VAL A 288 9.11 -24.03 -1.38
C VAL A 288 8.89 -25.30 -0.55
N GLN A 289 8.88 -25.19 0.78
CA GLN A 289 8.63 -26.33 1.67
C GLN A 289 7.28 -27.00 1.37
N LEU A 290 6.21 -26.20 1.24
CA LEU A 290 4.87 -26.73 0.94
C LEU A 290 4.81 -27.39 -0.44
N ILE A 291 5.52 -26.87 -1.43
CA ILE A 291 5.61 -27.48 -2.76
C ILE A 291 6.27 -28.87 -2.69
N ASP A 292 7.40 -28.98 -1.99
CA ASP A 292 8.12 -30.25 -1.84
C ASP A 292 7.25 -31.29 -1.10
N GLU A 293 6.52 -30.84 -0.08
CA GLU A 293 5.56 -31.68 0.64
C GLU A 293 4.41 -32.13 -0.27
N ALA A 294 3.81 -31.20 -1.05
CA ALA A 294 2.71 -31.52 -1.99
C ALA A 294 3.14 -32.53 -3.04
N VAL A 295 4.35 -32.36 -3.64
CA VAL A 295 4.91 -33.29 -4.63
C VAL A 295 5.16 -34.66 -4.00
N THR A 296 5.65 -34.70 -2.77
CA THR A 296 5.88 -35.95 -2.04
C THR A 296 4.58 -36.72 -1.79
N LEU A 297 3.54 -36.04 -1.32
CA LEU A 297 2.22 -36.61 -1.10
C LEU A 297 1.56 -37.10 -2.41
N ASP A 298 1.71 -36.33 -3.48
CA ASP A 298 1.21 -36.66 -4.81
C ASP A 298 1.88 -37.95 -5.33
N ASN A 299 3.20 -38.05 -5.22
CA ASN A 299 3.94 -39.26 -5.59
C ASN A 299 3.58 -40.51 -4.75
N GLN A 300 3.12 -40.30 -3.51
CA GLN A 300 2.61 -41.37 -2.65
C GLN A 300 1.16 -41.77 -2.95
N GLY A 301 0.50 -41.12 -3.89
CA GLY A 301 -0.92 -41.32 -4.22
C GLY A 301 -1.91 -40.76 -3.19
N LYS A 302 -1.44 -39.94 -2.22
CA LYS A 302 -2.25 -39.26 -1.20
C LYS A 302 -2.87 -37.98 -1.79
N LEU A 303 -3.70 -38.16 -2.83
CA LEU A 303 -4.16 -37.05 -3.67
C LEU A 303 -4.94 -35.97 -2.92
N GLN A 304 -5.72 -36.37 -1.90
CA GLN A 304 -6.55 -35.44 -1.14
C GLN A 304 -5.70 -34.50 -0.27
N GLU A 305 -4.65 -35.05 0.38
CA GLU A 305 -3.67 -34.31 1.18
C GLU A 305 -2.82 -33.41 0.26
N ALA A 306 -2.31 -33.97 -0.85
CA ALA A 306 -1.54 -33.22 -1.84
C ALA A 306 -2.30 -32.00 -2.40
N LEU A 307 -3.61 -32.13 -2.68
CA LEU A 307 -4.44 -31.04 -3.17
C LEU A 307 -4.53 -29.89 -2.15
N VAL A 308 -4.66 -30.19 -0.87
CA VAL A 308 -4.68 -29.18 0.20
C VAL A 308 -3.36 -28.43 0.25
N VAL A 309 -2.24 -29.16 0.24
CA VAL A 309 -0.90 -28.58 0.35
C VAL A 309 -0.54 -27.77 -0.91
N TYR A 310 -0.90 -28.22 -2.12
CA TYR A 310 -0.74 -27.42 -3.34
C TYR A 310 -1.49 -26.09 -3.26
N LYS A 311 -2.73 -26.10 -2.74
CA LYS A 311 -3.49 -24.84 -2.56
C LYS A 311 -2.79 -23.89 -1.59
N SER A 312 -2.35 -24.40 -0.43
CA SER A 312 -1.62 -23.59 0.55
C SER A 312 -0.32 -23.04 -0.04
N ALA A 313 0.44 -23.80 -0.83
CA ALA A 313 1.64 -23.31 -1.50
C ALA A 313 1.34 -22.17 -2.48
N LEU A 314 0.23 -22.27 -3.22
CA LEU A 314 -0.18 -21.22 -4.18
C LEU A 314 -0.62 -19.93 -3.48
N GLU A 315 -1.18 -19.99 -2.26
CA GLU A 315 -1.51 -18.82 -1.45
C GLU A 315 -0.27 -17.96 -1.13
N TYR A 316 0.91 -18.58 -0.96
CA TYR A 316 2.18 -17.88 -0.82
C TYR A 316 2.78 -17.41 -2.16
N LEU A 317 2.68 -18.23 -3.22
CA LEU A 317 3.32 -17.92 -4.51
C LEU A 317 2.63 -16.79 -5.27
N ILE A 318 1.29 -16.74 -5.28
CA ILE A 318 0.52 -15.76 -6.05
C ILE A 318 0.85 -14.31 -5.64
N PRO A 319 0.86 -13.94 -4.34
CA PRO A 319 1.25 -12.61 -3.91
C PRO A 319 2.68 -12.23 -4.32
N MET A 320 3.61 -13.20 -4.34
CA MET A 320 5.00 -12.96 -4.77
C MET A 320 5.07 -12.62 -6.25
N ILE A 321 4.36 -13.36 -7.11
CA ILE A 321 4.28 -13.11 -8.56
C ILE A 321 3.71 -11.72 -8.84
N VAL A 322 2.66 -11.33 -8.12
CA VAL A 322 2.01 -10.01 -8.28
C VAL A 322 2.97 -8.87 -7.95
N ARG A 323 3.80 -9.04 -6.92
CA ARG A 323 4.73 -7.99 -6.44
C ARG A 323 6.10 -8.02 -7.12
N GLU A 324 6.47 -9.12 -7.79
CA GLU A 324 7.77 -9.24 -8.46
C GLU A 324 7.89 -8.24 -9.62
N ARG A 325 8.97 -7.48 -9.61
CA ARG A 325 9.25 -6.44 -10.60
C ARG A 325 10.16 -6.93 -11.74
N ASN A 326 11.02 -7.90 -11.45
CA ASN A 326 11.88 -8.48 -12.44
C ASN A 326 11.08 -9.39 -13.37
N VAL A 327 11.01 -9.03 -14.65
CA VAL A 327 10.20 -9.73 -15.66
C VAL A 327 10.61 -11.20 -15.81
N THR A 328 11.92 -11.48 -15.75
CA THR A 328 12.45 -12.85 -15.87
C THR A 328 12.06 -13.71 -14.68
N THR A 329 12.26 -13.19 -13.46
CA THR A 329 11.89 -13.87 -12.20
C THR A 329 10.37 -14.06 -12.13
N LYS A 330 9.59 -13.02 -12.45
CA LYS A 330 8.13 -13.08 -12.50
C LYS A 330 7.64 -14.16 -13.45
N SER A 331 8.19 -14.22 -14.68
CA SER A 331 7.83 -15.24 -15.67
C SER A 331 8.18 -16.65 -15.19
N ALA A 332 9.31 -16.83 -14.52
CA ALA A 332 9.70 -18.12 -13.97
C ALA A 332 8.78 -18.59 -12.84
N LEU A 333 8.44 -17.68 -11.91
CA LEU A 333 7.50 -17.96 -10.84
C LEU A 333 6.08 -18.25 -11.37
N GLN A 334 5.64 -17.50 -12.39
CA GLN A 334 4.34 -17.73 -13.05
C GLN A 334 4.26 -19.12 -13.66
N LYS A 335 5.27 -19.52 -14.42
CA LYS A 335 5.32 -20.87 -15.03
C LYS A 335 5.24 -21.98 -13.98
N LYS A 336 5.94 -21.82 -12.85
CA LYS A 336 5.84 -22.79 -11.74
C LYS A 336 4.44 -22.82 -11.13
N ALA A 337 3.87 -21.65 -10.82
CA ALA A 337 2.52 -21.58 -10.27
C ALA A 337 1.49 -22.21 -11.21
N ASP A 338 1.58 -21.94 -12.52
CA ASP A 338 0.69 -22.55 -13.53
C ASP A 338 0.80 -24.10 -13.55
N GLN A 339 2.03 -24.65 -13.40
CA GLN A 339 2.23 -26.09 -13.29
C GLN A 339 1.53 -26.68 -12.06
N TYR A 340 1.67 -26.06 -10.91
CA TYR A 340 1.03 -26.52 -9.67
C TYR A 340 -0.50 -26.34 -9.69
N MET A 341 -1.00 -25.26 -10.26
CA MET A 341 -2.44 -25.07 -10.46
C MET A 341 -3.02 -26.15 -11.38
N ASN A 342 -2.36 -26.43 -12.51
CA ASN A 342 -2.79 -27.47 -13.42
C ASN A 342 -2.79 -28.84 -12.75
N ARG A 343 -1.75 -29.18 -11.97
CA ARG A 343 -1.71 -30.45 -11.23
C ARG A 343 -2.82 -30.54 -10.19
N ALA A 344 -3.06 -29.48 -9.43
CA ALA A 344 -4.15 -29.40 -8.46
C ALA A 344 -5.54 -29.60 -9.13
N GLU A 345 -5.74 -29.07 -10.35
CA GLU A 345 -6.98 -29.30 -11.11
C GLU A 345 -7.13 -30.74 -11.60
N VAL A 346 -6.04 -31.38 -12.06
CA VAL A 346 -6.03 -32.79 -12.41
C VAL A 346 -6.40 -33.65 -11.21
N ILE A 347 -5.78 -33.39 -10.05
CA ILE A 347 -6.10 -34.10 -8.81
C ILE A 347 -7.56 -33.93 -8.41
N LYS A 348 -8.13 -32.72 -8.57
CA LYS A 348 -9.59 -32.51 -8.33
C LYS A 348 -10.46 -33.38 -9.24
N CYS A 349 -10.08 -33.49 -10.50
CA CYS A 349 -10.80 -34.37 -11.45
C CYS A 349 -10.67 -35.83 -11.03
N GLU A 350 -9.47 -36.31 -10.67
CA GLU A 350 -9.22 -37.67 -10.21
C GLU A 350 -10.01 -38.03 -8.94
N LEU A 351 -10.19 -37.07 -8.04
CA LEU A 351 -10.99 -37.23 -6.80
C LEU A 351 -12.51 -37.05 -7.01
N GLY A 352 -12.98 -36.78 -8.23
CA GLY A 352 -14.41 -36.57 -8.50
C GLY A 352 -14.97 -35.28 -7.86
N LEU A 353 -14.11 -34.33 -7.47
CA LEU A 353 -14.49 -33.09 -6.83
C LEU A 353 -14.84 -31.97 -7.82
N THR A 354 -14.90 -32.26 -9.10
CA THR A 354 -15.43 -31.35 -10.13
C THR A 354 -16.94 -31.40 -10.08
N SER A 355 -17.56 -30.40 -9.50
CA SER A 355 -19.00 -30.18 -9.64
C SER A 355 -19.32 -29.89 -11.11
N THR A 356 -19.99 -30.86 -11.78
CA THR A 356 -20.82 -30.60 -12.96
C THR A 356 -21.79 -29.48 -12.54
N SER A 357 -21.66 -28.34 -13.15
CA SER A 357 -22.48 -27.17 -12.85
C SER A 357 -23.85 -27.34 -13.50
N GLU A 358 -24.79 -27.87 -12.72
CA GLU A 358 -26.19 -27.49 -12.83
C GLU A 358 -26.72 -27.23 -11.42
N GLY A 359 -27.07 -25.99 -11.16
CA GLY A 359 -28.00 -25.58 -10.08
C GLY A 359 -27.41 -25.19 -8.71
N SER A 360 -27.55 -23.89 -8.41
CA SER A 360 -27.78 -23.25 -7.10
C SER A 360 -26.65 -23.11 -6.08
N THR A 361 -26.32 -21.81 -5.87
CA THR A 361 -26.13 -21.05 -4.60
C THR A 361 -25.26 -21.62 -3.48
N THR A 362 -24.38 -20.73 -3.06
CA THR A 362 -23.63 -20.59 -1.81
C THR A 362 -22.18 -21.08 -1.78
N SER A 363 -21.27 -20.15 -2.00
CA SER A 363 -20.11 -19.86 -1.17
C SER A 363 -19.24 -18.76 -1.82
N SER A 364 -19.11 -17.65 -1.13
CA SER A 364 -18.63 -16.35 -1.64
C SER A 364 -17.09 -16.17 -1.67
N SER A 365 -16.29 -17.16 -1.31
CA SER A 365 -14.83 -17.04 -1.28
C SER A 365 -14.11 -17.40 -2.59
N SER A 366 -14.70 -18.28 -3.42
CA SER A 366 -14.07 -18.73 -4.69
C SER A 366 -14.33 -17.80 -5.88
N LYS A 367 -15.22 -16.80 -5.76
CA LYS A 367 -15.54 -15.87 -6.86
C LYS A 367 -14.48 -14.76 -7.05
N SER A 368 -13.78 -14.33 -6.00
CA SER A 368 -12.72 -13.31 -6.11
C SER A 368 -11.48 -13.83 -6.82
N GLU A 369 -11.07 -15.07 -6.56
CA GLU A 369 -9.89 -15.67 -7.21
C GLU A 369 -10.13 -15.97 -8.69
N ARG A 370 -11.36 -16.41 -9.06
CA ARG A 370 -11.72 -16.61 -10.47
C ARG A 370 -11.85 -15.32 -11.27
N LEU A 371 -12.15 -14.18 -10.62
CA LEU A 371 -12.15 -12.87 -11.29
C LEU A 371 -10.74 -12.39 -11.62
N TYR A 372 -9.74 -12.74 -10.82
CA TYR A 372 -8.35 -12.40 -11.06
C TYR A 372 -7.73 -13.10 -12.28
N LEU A 373 -8.13 -14.35 -12.51
CA LEU A 373 -7.68 -15.16 -13.67
C LEU A 373 -8.58 -15.01 -14.92
N ARG A 374 -9.81 -14.51 -14.76
CA ARG A 374 -10.77 -14.32 -15.87
C ARG A 374 -10.61 -13.02 -16.66
N SER A 375 -9.87 -12.04 -16.17
CA SER A 375 -9.72 -10.76 -16.91
C SER A 375 -8.89 -10.90 -18.20
N ASN A 376 -8.04 -11.94 -18.31
CA ASN A 376 -7.16 -12.13 -19.46
C ASN A 376 -7.57 -13.30 -20.40
N SER A 377 -8.62 -14.08 -20.09
CA SER A 377 -8.91 -15.29 -20.86
C SER A 377 -9.26 -15.05 -22.33
N LYS A 378 -9.94 -13.95 -22.64
CA LYS A 378 -10.34 -13.63 -24.02
C LYS A 378 -9.21 -12.98 -24.82
N THR A 379 -8.40 -12.14 -24.22
CA THR A 379 -7.20 -11.57 -24.86
C THR A 379 -6.17 -12.64 -25.12
N ASP A 380 -5.97 -13.59 -24.19
CA ASP A 380 -5.08 -14.73 -24.35
C ASP A 380 -5.60 -15.72 -25.39
N GLU A 381 -6.90 -15.93 -25.48
CA GLU A 381 -7.54 -16.72 -26.53
C GLU A 381 -7.32 -16.09 -27.92
N LEU A 382 -7.50 -14.77 -28.03
CA LEU A 382 -7.20 -14.04 -29.27
C LEU A 382 -5.72 -14.14 -29.65
N LEU A 383 -4.80 -14.03 -28.71
CA LEU A 383 -3.36 -14.19 -28.93
C LEU A 383 -3.06 -15.61 -29.46
N LYS A 384 -3.66 -16.64 -28.87
CA LYS A 384 -3.50 -18.03 -29.35
C LYS A 384 -4.02 -18.21 -30.77
N LEU A 385 -5.22 -17.67 -31.09
CA LEU A 385 -5.83 -17.72 -32.42
C LEU A 385 -5.09 -16.89 -33.46
N SER A 386 -4.27 -15.92 -33.03
CA SER A 386 -3.57 -14.96 -33.89
C SER A 386 -2.09 -15.28 -34.12
N ARG A 387 -1.58 -16.40 -33.63
CA ARG A 387 -0.15 -16.79 -33.76
C ARG A 387 0.37 -16.78 -35.20
N ASN A 388 -0.48 -17.10 -36.17
CA ASN A 388 -0.15 -17.15 -37.59
C ASN A 388 -0.43 -15.81 -38.30
N THR A 389 -0.75 -14.73 -37.60
CA THR A 389 -1.04 -13.43 -38.14
C THR A 389 -0.20 -12.36 -37.41
N PRO A 390 1.08 -12.16 -37.79
CA PRO A 390 2.04 -11.35 -37.02
C PRO A 390 1.54 -9.96 -36.66
N SER A 391 0.92 -9.25 -37.61
CA SER A 391 0.40 -7.90 -37.39
C SER A 391 -0.71 -7.84 -36.34
N LEU A 392 -1.61 -8.85 -36.34
CA LEU A 392 -2.67 -8.95 -35.36
C LEU A 392 -2.11 -9.35 -33.98
N TYR A 393 -1.15 -10.30 -33.99
CA TYR A 393 -0.49 -10.75 -32.78
C TYR A 393 0.22 -9.60 -32.04
N SER A 394 1.05 -8.80 -32.78
CA SER A 394 1.75 -7.65 -32.20
C SER A 394 0.80 -6.58 -31.66
N ALA A 395 -0.32 -6.32 -32.36
CA ALA A 395 -1.31 -5.37 -31.88
C ALA A 395 -2.01 -5.85 -30.59
N LEU A 396 -2.25 -7.16 -30.45
CA LEU A 396 -2.82 -7.78 -29.25
C LEU A 396 -1.83 -7.78 -28.06
N GLU A 397 -0.53 -7.91 -28.30
CA GLU A 397 0.50 -7.75 -27.25
C GLU A 397 0.50 -6.33 -26.66
N ILE A 398 0.29 -5.31 -27.51
CA ILE A 398 0.16 -3.91 -27.01
C ILE A 398 -1.09 -3.78 -26.14
N VAL A 399 -2.22 -4.41 -26.53
CA VAL A 399 -3.44 -4.41 -25.71
C VAL A 399 -3.20 -5.10 -24.37
N GLN A 400 -2.57 -6.26 -24.37
CA GLN A 400 -2.26 -6.99 -23.14
C GLN A 400 -1.40 -6.12 -22.19
N SER A 401 -0.43 -5.39 -22.78
CA SER A 401 0.34 -4.40 -22.02
C SER A 401 -0.53 -3.24 -21.51
N ALA A 402 -1.50 -2.76 -22.29
CA ALA A 402 -2.44 -1.72 -21.86
C ALA A 402 -3.31 -2.19 -20.69
N GLU A 403 -3.87 -3.41 -20.77
CA GLU A 403 -4.65 -4.02 -19.70
C GLU A 403 -3.83 -4.17 -18.40
N LEU A 404 -2.54 -4.47 -18.52
CA LEU A 404 -1.64 -4.57 -17.38
C LEU A 404 -1.44 -3.20 -16.71
N TYR A 405 -1.11 -2.16 -17.48
CA TYR A 405 -0.93 -0.79 -16.95
C TYR A 405 -2.23 -0.23 -16.35
N ASP A 406 -3.38 -0.57 -16.95
CA ASP A 406 -4.69 -0.21 -16.43
C ASP A 406 -4.98 -0.88 -15.07
N GLN A 407 -4.66 -2.15 -14.93
CA GLN A 407 -4.75 -2.88 -13.66
C GLN A 407 -3.80 -2.34 -12.58
N GLU A 408 -2.65 -1.83 -13.00
CA GLU A 408 -1.67 -1.18 -12.12
C GLU A 408 -2.05 0.25 -11.73
N GLY A 409 -3.16 0.78 -12.26
CA GLY A 409 -3.63 2.14 -12.00
C GLY A 409 -2.82 3.22 -12.72
N GLN A 410 -1.99 2.86 -13.71
CA GLN A 410 -1.22 3.79 -14.54
C GLN A 410 -2.08 4.27 -15.72
N ALA A 411 -3.10 5.08 -15.42
CA ALA A 411 -4.16 5.48 -16.34
C ALA A 411 -3.63 6.13 -17.63
N ASP A 412 -2.63 7.01 -17.54
CA ASP A 412 -2.04 7.70 -18.70
C ASP A 412 -1.35 6.73 -19.66
N VAL A 413 -0.49 5.86 -19.11
CA VAL A 413 0.25 4.87 -19.90
C VAL A 413 -0.70 3.85 -20.51
N ALA A 414 -1.70 3.41 -19.74
CA ALA A 414 -2.74 2.50 -20.19
C ALA A 414 -3.53 3.13 -21.37
N PHE A 415 -3.95 4.38 -21.23
CA PHE A 415 -4.69 5.10 -22.27
C PHE A 415 -3.89 5.21 -23.59
N GLU A 416 -2.62 5.63 -23.53
CA GLU A 416 -1.76 5.73 -24.71
C GLU A 416 -1.58 4.36 -25.41
N LYS A 417 -1.42 3.29 -24.63
CA LYS A 417 -1.29 1.94 -25.19
C LYS A 417 -2.61 1.42 -25.78
N TYR A 418 -3.76 1.68 -25.13
CA TYR A 418 -5.06 1.37 -25.72
C TYR A 418 -5.28 2.14 -27.03
N GLN A 419 -4.95 3.43 -27.07
CA GLN A 419 -5.08 4.25 -28.27
C GLN A 419 -4.20 3.72 -29.41
N THR A 420 -2.94 3.38 -29.12
CA THR A 420 -2.01 2.83 -30.09
C THR A 420 -2.50 1.48 -30.63
N SER A 421 -2.90 0.58 -29.75
CA SER A 421 -3.36 -0.77 -30.15
C SER A 421 -4.67 -0.71 -30.93
N LEU A 422 -5.62 0.11 -30.52
CA LEU A 422 -6.90 0.28 -31.24
C LEU A 422 -6.70 0.87 -32.63
N GLY A 423 -5.74 1.79 -32.79
CA GLY A 423 -5.33 2.32 -34.10
C GLY A 423 -4.84 1.24 -35.06
N LEU A 424 -4.18 0.21 -34.55
CA LEU A 424 -3.71 -0.95 -35.32
C LEU A 424 -4.81 -2.01 -35.52
N LEU A 425 -5.64 -2.27 -34.52
CA LEU A 425 -6.65 -3.34 -34.53
C LEU A 425 -7.87 -3.01 -35.38
N LEU A 426 -8.32 -1.75 -35.45
CA LEU A 426 -9.50 -1.37 -36.20
C LEU A 426 -9.35 -1.62 -37.73
N PRO A 427 -8.24 -1.26 -38.38
CA PRO A 427 -8.01 -1.65 -39.79
C PRO A 427 -7.93 -3.15 -40.00
N LEU A 428 -7.28 -3.88 -39.06
CA LEU A 428 -7.14 -5.34 -39.15
C LEU A 428 -8.47 -6.06 -39.02
N LEU A 429 -9.39 -5.56 -38.16
CA LEU A 429 -10.73 -6.12 -38.00
C LEU A 429 -11.52 -6.07 -39.31
N GLY A 430 -11.35 -4.98 -40.10
CA GLY A 430 -11.99 -4.84 -41.43
C GLY A 430 -11.60 -5.97 -42.40
N ASN A 431 -10.32 -6.34 -42.38
CA ASN A 431 -9.72 -7.33 -43.27
C ASN A 431 -9.80 -8.76 -42.71
N GLU A 432 -10.28 -8.96 -41.49
CA GLU A 432 -10.37 -10.28 -40.86
C GLU A 432 -11.51 -11.12 -41.50
N PRO A 433 -11.26 -12.39 -41.87
CA PRO A 433 -12.28 -13.27 -42.39
C PRO A 433 -13.46 -13.52 -41.42
N LYS A 434 -14.65 -13.75 -41.92
CA LYS A 434 -15.80 -14.10 -41.08
C LYS A 434 -15.52 -15.43 -40.33
N GLY A 435 -15.68 -15.44 -39.01
CA GLY A 435 -15.45 -16.60 -38.16
C GLY A 435 -15.38 -16.18 -36.66
N ASP A 436 -15.16 -17.19 -35.82
CA ASP A 436 -15.15 -17.00 -34.34
C ASP A 436 -14.10 -15.98 -33.89
N ARG A 437 -12.90 -16.00 -34.51
CA ARG A 437 -11.83 -15.04 -34.23
C ARG A 437 -12.27 -13.61 -34.52
N LYS A 438 -12.95 -13.33 -35.66
CA LYS A 438 -13.48 -12.00 -35.97
C LYS A 438 -14.55 -11.56 -34.98
N SER A 439 -15.43 -12.47 -34.59
CA SER A 439 -16.50 -12.20 -33.63
C SER A 439 -15.92 -11.84 -32.28
N LEU A 440 -14.97 -12.61 -31.75
CA LEU A 440 -14.30 -12.40 -30.50
C LEU A 440 -13.47 -11.10 -30.53
N LEU A 441 -12.72 -10.85 -31.60
CA LEU A 441 -11.94 -9.64 -31.79
C LEU A 441 -12.84 -8.38 -31.81
N SER A 442 -13.97 -8.44 -32.50
CA SER A 442 -14.94 -7.33 -32.55
C SER A 442 -15.53 -7.01 -31.17
N GLN A 443 -15.82 -8.05 -30.38
CA GLN A 443 -16.34 -7.91 -29.02
C GLN A 443 -15.31 -7.28 -28.09
N GLU A 444 -14.07 -7.74 -28.16
CA GLU A 444 -13.00 -7.21 -27.29
C GLU A 444 -12.57 -5.80 -27.70
N ILE A 445 -12.50 -5.47 -28.98
CA ILE A 445 -12.24 -4.11 -29.44
C ILE A 445 -13.27 -3.12 -28.85
N LYS A 446 -14.55 -3.45 -28.84
CA LYS A 446 -15.60 -2.61 -28.23
C LYS A 446 -15.33 -2.40 -26.73
N ARG A 447 -14.95 -3.45 -26.01
CA ARG A 447 -14.60 -3.38 -24.59
C ARG A 447 -13.41 -2.46 -24.35
N TRP A 448 -12.34 -2.58 -25.15
CA TRP A 448 -11.14 -1.75 -25.01
C TRP A 448 -11.42 -0.29 -25.40
N MET A 449 -12.27 -0.04 -26.41
CA MET A 449 -12.70 1.34 -26.77
C MET A 449 -13.44 1.99 -25.61
N THR A 450 -14.44 1.31 -25.01
CA THR A 450 -15.16 1.85 -23.85
C THR A 450 -14.22 2.10 -22.66
N ARG A 451 -13.23 1.25 -22.45
CA ARG A 451 -12.26 1.47 -21.38
C ARG A 451 -11.35 2.65 -21.66
N ALA A 452 -10.86 2.80 -22.88
CA ALA A 452 -10.05 3.95 -23.31
C ALA A 452 -10.82 5.27 -23.18
N GLU A 453 -12.12 5.30 -23.53
CA GLU A 453 -12.99 6.47 -23.32
C GLU A 453 -13.10 6.81 -21.83
N THR A 454 -13.30 5.81 -20.96
CA THR A 454 -13.35 6.03 -19.51
C THR A 454 -12.05 6.62 -18.97
N LEU A 455 -10.89 6.14 -19.44
CA LEU A 455 -9.58 6.65 -19.03
C LEU A 455 -9.34 8.08 -19.54
N LYS A 456 -9.80 8.40 -20.77
CA LYS A 456 -9.76 9.73 -21.34
C LYS A 456 -10.58 10.74 -20.54
N ASP A 457 -11.80 10.36 -20.15
CA ASP A 457 -12.68 11.21 -19.34
C ASP A 457 -12.07 11.47 -17.96
N PHE A 458 -11.44 10.44 -17.37
CA PHE A 458 -10.73 10.55 -16.11
C PHE A 458 -9.56 11.56 -16.22
N LYS A 459 -8.75 11.47 -17.26
CA LYS A 459 -7.65 12.41 -17.54
C LYS A 459 -8.15 13.84 -17.74
N ALA A 460 -9.23 14.05 -18.50
CA ALA A 460 -9.83 15.35 -18.71
C ALA A 460 -10.38 15.99 -17.40
N LEU A 461 -10.78 15.18 -16.43
CA LEU A 461 -11.18 15.63 -15.10
C LEU A 461 -9.97 16.03 -14.24
N GLU A 462 -8.86 15.28 -14.33
CA GLU A 462 -7.60 15.61 -13.65
C GLU A 462 -6.97 16.90 -14.19
N ASP A 463 -6.94 17.07 -15.53
CA ASP A 463 -6.43 18.28 -16.18
C ASP A 463 -7.28 19.52 -15.79
N LYS A 464 -8.60 19.39 -15.71
CA LYS A 464 -9.49 20.47 -15.24
C LYS A 464 -9.29 20.80 -13.77
N ALA A 465 -9.02 19.79 -12.92
CA ALA A 465 -8.76 20.01 -11.51
C ALA A 465 -7.42 20.73 -11.28
N SER A 466 -6.37 20.39 -12.07
CA SER A 466 -5.06 21.05 -11.99
C SER A 466 -5.09 22.49 -12.53
N LEU A 467 -5.92 22.81 -13.54
CA LEU A 467 -6.12 24.16 -14.03
C LEU A 467 -6.90 25.04 -13.04
N ALA A 468 -7.86 24.48 -12.31
CA ALA A 468 -8.62 25.20 -11.29
C ALA A 468 -7.76 25.53 -10.03
N GLU A 469 -6.73 24.73 -9.75
CA GLU A 469 -5.76 25.01 -8.68
C GLU A 469 -4.71 26.07 -9.09
N GLY A 470 -4.43 26.22 -10.39
CA GLY A 470 -3.50 27.24 -10.93
C GLY A 470 -4.07 28.67 -10.95
N GLU A 471 -5.39 28.82 -11.03
CA GLU A 471 -6.04 30.16 -11.04
C GLU A 471 -6.37 30.70 -9.64
N GLY A 472 -6.23 29.90 -8.58
CA GLY A 472 -6.54 30.27 -7.18
C GLY A 472 -5.42 30.97 -6.40
N VAL A 473 -4.21 31.08 -6.91
CA VAL A 473 -3.04 31.54 -6.14
C VAL A 473 -2.69 33.03 -6.34
N ASP A 474 -3.37 33.75 -7.24
CA ASP A 474 -2.97 35.14 -7.57
C ASP A 474 -3.96 36.25 -7.15
N LYS A 475 -4.78 36.06 -6.11
CA LYS A 475 -5.65 37.15 -5.60
C LYS A 475 -5.87 37.13 -4.08
N THR A 476 -4.86 37.02 -3.24
CA THR A 476 -4.96 37.53 -1.85
C THR A 476 -3.59 37.63 -1.20
N CYS A 477 -2.79 38.58 -1.65
CA CYS A 477 -1.68 39.11 -0.85
C CYS A 477 -1.43 40.59 -1.15
N ARG A 478 -2.42 41.42 -0.85
CA ARG A 478 -2.26 42.84 -0.53
C ARG A 478 -3.33 43.18 0.50
N ILE A 479 -2.87 43.55 1.67
CA ILE A 479 -3.39 44.51 2.65
C ILE A 479 -3.08 44.00 4.06
N GLN A 480 -2.16 44.74 4.66
CA GLN A 480 -1.75 44.94 6.07
C GLN A 480 -0.95 43.83 6.74
#